data_5dee9598340e3e6800adf3c9ccf95a20
#
_entry.id   5dee9598340e3e6800adf3c9ccf95a20
#
_cell.length_a   1.000
_cell.length_b   1.000
_cell.length_c   1.000
_cell.angle_alpha   90.00
_cell.angle_beta   90.00
_cell.angle_gamma   90.00
#
_symmetry.space_group_name_H-M   'P 1'
#
loop_
_entity.id
_entity.type
_entity.pdbx_description
1 polymer ?
#
loop_
_entity_poly.entity_id
_entity_poly.type
_entity_poly.pdbx_seq_one_letter_code
_entity_poly.pdbx_strand_id
1 'polypeptide(L)'
;MGPAGHRARPACPVETNHVSIPRRKAPLFASLIVVAGLIGGVAALWQAQAGLSVAVPLTEVAYVGSAGCADCHADRHDSWHRTYHRTMTQAAGADSVVGQFDGRELRAFGGLVRPIRTDQGYAFEYRDAATGELQATLPVLRTVGSHRYQQYLTRDAGSETYYRLHYLWHIGEQRWVHMNAAFLGDDQQPFDAQVAT
;
A
#
# COMPACT_ATOMS: atom_id res chain seq x y z
N MET A 1 42.31 45.88 55.89
CA MET A 1 42.46 44.78 54.94
C MET A 1 41.66 45.15 53.68
N GLY A 2 42.40 45.71 52.68
CA GLY A 2 41.78 46.16 51.41
C GLY A 2 41.89 45.10 50.35
N PRO A 3 40.95 45.07 49.33
CA PRO A 3 40.99 44.07 48.30
C PRO A 3 42.01 44.43 47.19
N ALA A 4 42.68 43.39 46.73
CA ALA A 4 43.73 43.43 45.70
C ALA A 4 43.17 43.84 44.34
N GLY A 5 43.86 44.87 43.73
CA GLY A 5 43.50 45.32 42.39
C GLY A 5 43.98 44.35 41.28
N HIS A 6 43.07 43.98 40.43
CA HIS A 6 43.39 43.27 39.19
C HIS A 6 43.86 44.29 38.14
N ARG A 7 45.12 44.16 37.74
CA ARG A 7 45.69 44.89 36.59
C ARG A 7 45.21 44.29 35.30
N ALA A 8 44.53 45.06 34.47
CA ALA A 8 44.21 44.75 33.10
C ALA A 8 45.48 44.64 32.25
N ARG A 9 45.61 43.56 31.49
CA ARG A 9 46.63 43.36 30.46
C ARG A 9 46.27 44.18 29.19
N PRO A 10 47.19 44.78 28.53
CA PRO A 10 46.95 45.48 27.28
C PRO A 10 46.66 44.48 26.15
N ALA A 11 45.64 44.79 25.35
CA ALA A 11 45.29 44.05 24.16
C ALA A 11 46.29 44.24 23.05
N CYS A 12 46.75 43.15 22.41
CA CYS A 12 47.56 43.19 21.19
C CYS A 12 46.72 43.70 20.03
N PRO A 13 47.24 44.55 19.13
CA PRO A 13 46.57 44.97 17.92
C PRO A 13 46.53 43.80 16.93
N VAL A 14 45.34 43.44 16.48
CA VAL A 14 45.11 42.48 15.38
C VAL A 14 45.24 43.24 14.07
N GLU A 15 46.34 43.03 13.38
CA GLU A 15 46.55 43.52 12.01
C GLU A 15 45.68 42.68 11.07
N THR A 16 44.63 43.27 10.53
CA THR A 16 43.78 42.63 9.50
C THR A 16 44.44 42.85 8.14
N ASN A 17 45.18 41.85 7.70
CA ASN A 17 45.67 41.83 6.31
C ASN A 17 44.48 41.51 5.39
N HIS A 18 43.93 42.54 4.74
CA HIS A 18 42.99 42.40 3.65
C HIS A 18 43.69 41.83 2.42
N VAL A 19 43.61 40.51 2.25
CA VAL A 19 43.96 39.85 0.99
C VAL A 19 42.84 40.09 -0.02
N SER A 20 43.09 41.01 -0.96
CA SER A 20 42.20 41.25 -2.08
C SER A 20 42.28 40.09 -3.07
N ILE A 21 41.31 39.16 -3.05
CA ILE A 21 41.20 38.10 -4.05
C ILE A 21 40.64 38.73 -5.34
N PRO A 22 41.35 38.68 -6.47
CA PRO A 22 40.82 39.18 -7.72
C PRO A 22 39.61 38.34 -8.14
N ARG A 23 38.40 38.94 -8.19
CA ARG A 23 37.21 38.31 -8.75
C ARG A 23 37.42 38.09 -10.25
N ARG A 24 37.87 36.90 -10.62
CA ARG A 24 37.81 36.47 -12.02
C ARG A 24 36.33 36.27 -12.37
N LYS A 25 35.86 37.15 -13.28
CA LYS A 25 34.54 36.93 -13.92
C LYS A 25 34.64 35.65 -14.72
N ALA A 26 34.12 34.52 -14.16
CA ALA A 26 34.00 33.28 -14.92
C ALA A 26 33.01 33.57 -16.08
N PRO A 27 33.34 33.22 -17.31
CA PRO A 27 32.44 33.46 -18.42
C PRO A 27 31.17 32.65 -18.20
N LEU A 28 30.00 33.29 -18.27
CA LEU A 28 28.66 32.70 -18.14
C LEU A 28 28.48 31.44 -19.01
N PHE A 29 29.22 31.36 -20.12
CA PHE A 29 29.23 30.22 -21.02
C PHE A 29 29.81 28.93 -20.41
N ALA A 30 30.78 28.99 -19.51
CA ALA A 30 31.34 27.82 -18.86
C ALA A 30 30.32 27.16 -17.91
N SER A 31 29.52 27.96 -17.19
CA SER A 31 28.49 27.49 -16.31
C SER A 31 27.32 26.82 -17.06
N LEU A 32 26.93 27.34 -18.23
CA LEU A 32 25.91 26.78 -19.10
C LEU A 32 26.31 25.41 -19.63
N ILE A 33 27.55 25.21 -20.04
CA ILE A 33 28.03 23.90 -20.54
C ILE A 33 28.03 22.85 -19.43
N VAL A 34 28.40 23.20 -18.19
CA VAL A 34 28.40 22.28 -17.06
C VAL A 34 26.96 21.86 -16.70
N VAL A 35 26.03 22.80 -16.68
CA VAL A 35 24.61 22.50 -16.39
C VAL A 35 24.00 21.63 -17.49
N ALA A 36 24.25 21.93 -18.78
CA ALA A 36 23.76 21.09 -19.87
C ALA A 36 24.34 19.67 -19.83
N GLY A 37 25.62 19.53 -19.47
CA GLY A 37 26.28 18.23 -19.30
C GLY A 37 25.68 17.41 -18.14
N LEU A 38 25.34 18.05 -17.03
CA LEU A 38 24.69 17.40 -15.89
C LEU A 38 23.26 16.94 -16.20
N ILE A 39 22.49 17.80 -16.90
CA ILE A 39 21.13 17.44 -17.33
C ILE A 39 21.16 16.27 -18.34
N GLY A 40 22.06 16.31 -19.31
CA GLY A 40 22.25 15.23 -20.28
C GLY A 40 22.71 13.93 -19.61
N GLY A 41 23.60 13.99 -18.63
CA GLY A 41 24.05 12.83 -17.86
C GLY A 41 22.92 12.20 -17.03
N VAL A 42 22.11 13.00 -16.35
CA VAL A 42 20.95 12.52 -15.61
C VAL A 42 19.92 11.89 -16.53
N ALA A 43 19.62 12.52 -17.66
CA ALA A 43 18.68 11.96 -18.64
C ALA A 43 19.18 10.62 -19.22
N ALA A 44 20.47 10.50 -19.51
CA ALA A 44 21.08 9.25 -19.98
C ALA A 44 21.03 8.15 -18.92
N LEU A 45 21.23 8.47 -17.64
CA LEU A 45 21.10 7.53 -16.53
C LEU A 45 19.65 7.05 -16.36
N TRP A 46 18.67 7.95 -16.50
CA TRP A 46 17.26 7.59 -16.46
C TRP A 46 16.86 6.68 -17.62
N GLN A 47 17.35 6.94 -18.81
CA GLN A 47 17.10 6.06 -19.97
C GLN A 47 17.78 4.70 -19.82
N ALA A 48 18.97 4.65 -19.26
CA ALA A 48 19.67 3.41 -18.97
C ALA A 48 18.94 2.55 -17.93
N GLN A 49 18.31 3.17 -16.91
CA GLN A 49 17.49 2.47 -15.93
C GLN A 49 16.16 1.98 -16.50
N ALA A 50 15.54 2.74 -17.42
CA ALA A 50 14.33 2.31 -18.11
C ALA A 50 14.57 1.09 -19.04
N GLY A 51 15.80 0.94 -19.56
CA GLY A 51 16.19 -0.22 -20.37
C GLY A 51 16.51 -1.49 -19.57
N LEU A 52 16.65 -1.40 -18.24
CA LEU A 52 16.92 -2.54 -17.37
C LEU A 52 15.66 -3.24 -16.84
N SER A 53 14.48 -2.76 -17.18
CA SER A 53 13.27 -3.55 -17.09
C SER A 53 13.36 -4.65 -18.15
N VAL A 54 14.12 -5.71 -17.85
CA VAL A 54 13.96 -6.98 -18.55
C VAL A 54 12.54 -7.41 -18.23
N ALA A 55 11.59 -7.02 -19.06
CA ALA A 55 10.36 -7.75 -19.22
C ALA A 55 10.81 -9.16 -19.67
N VAL A 56 11.04 -10.04 -18.68
CA VAL A 56 11.06 -11.47 -18.98
C VAL A 56 9.70 -11.68 -19.65
N PRO A 57 9.63 -12.00 -20.96
CA PRO A 57 8.37 -12.39 -21.54
C PRO A 57 7.95 -13.56 -20.66
N LEU A 58 6.87 -13.41 -19.90
CA LEU A 58 6.11 -14.51 -19.33
C LEU A 58 5.49 -15.21 -20.56
N THR A 59 6.36 -15.84 -21.35
CA THR A 59 5.93 -16.94 -22.21
C THR A 59 5.17 -17.82 -21.25
N GLU A 60 3.88 -18.05 -21.54
CA GLU A 60 2.96 -18.82 -20.74
C GLU A 60 3.74 -19.91 -19.97
N VAL A 61 4.14 -19.59 -18.76
CA VAL A 61 4.66 -20.59 -17.83
C VAL A 61 3.42 -21.39 -17.48
N ALA A 62 3.25 -22.50 -18.18
CA ALA A 62 2.16 -23.41 -17.93
C ALA A 62 2.29 -23.86 -16.47
N TYR A 63 1.45 -23.27 -15.60
CA TYR A 63 1.36 -23.73 -14.22
C TYR A 63 0.81 -25.16 -14.23
N VAL A 64 1.63 -26.10 -13.82
CA VAL A 64 1.22 -27.51 -13.71
C VAL A 64 0.22 -27.77 -12.58
N GLY A 65 -0.03 -26.75 -11.74
CA GLY A 65 -0.89 -26.87 -10.57
C GLY A 65 -0.24 -27.71 -9.45
N SER A 66 -0.80 -27.66 -8.25
CA SER A 66 -0.26 -28.40 -7.10
C SER A 66 -0.41 -29.92 -7.26
N ALA A 67 -1.40 -30.38 -8.01
CA ALA A 67 -1.60 -31.81 -8.27
C ALA A 67 -0.40 -32.46 -8.99
N GLY A 68 0.25 -31.74 -9.90
CA GLY A 68 1.47 -32.23 -10.55
C GLY A 68 2.67 -32.48 -9.62
N CYS A 69 2.64 -31.95 -8.41
CA CYS A 69 3.67 -32.24 -7.39
C CYS A 69 3.37 -33.52 -6.59
N ALA A 70 2.13 -33.97 -6.58
CA ALA A 70 1.68 -35.09 -5.74
C ALA A 70 2.35 -36.42 -6.12
N ASP A 71 2.56 -36.66 -7.41
CA ASP A 71 3.10 -37.93 -7.91
C ASP A 71 4.52 -38.23 -7.38
N CYS A 72 5.33 -37.19 -7.19
CA CYS A 72 6.71 -37.33 -6.67
C CYS A 72 6.85 -36.97 -5.19
N HIS A 73 5.91 -36.17 -4.63
CA HIS A 73 6.00 -35.62 -3.28
C HIS A 73 4.69 -35.83 -2.49
N ALA A 74 4.09 -37.01 -2.55
CA ALA A 74 2.78 -37.31 -1.99
C ALA A 74 2.61 -36.86 -0.52
N ASP A 75 3.52 -37.26 0.37
CA ASP A 75 3.44 -36.93 1.80
C ASP A 75 3.52 -35.42 2.06
N ARG A 76 4.37 -34.71 1.33
CA ARG A 76 4.52 -33.24 1.47
C ARG A 76 3.32 -32.51 0.88
N HIS A 77 2.83 -32.99 -0.26
CA HIS A 77 1.61 -32.47 -0.89
C HIS A 77 0.41 -32.62 0.04
N ASP A 78 0.21 -33.78 0.63
CA ASP A 78 -0.89 -34.05 1.57
C ASP A 78 -0.76 -33.22 2.85
N SER A 79 0.47 -33.10 3.38
CA SER A 79 0.72 -32.24 4.53
C SER A 79 0.35 -30.79 4.25
N TRP A 80 0.81 -30.24 3.12
CA TRP A 80 0.49 -28.87 2.70
C TRP A 80 -1.03 -28.70 2.44
N HIS A 81 -1.69 -29.66 1.83
CA HIS A 81 -3.13 -29.64 1.55
C HIS A 81 -3.99 -29.51 2.82
N ARG A 82 -3.49 -29.96 3.96
CA ARG A 82 -4.17 -29.83 5.26
C ARG A 82 -3.85 -28.52 5.98
N THR A 83 -3.00 -27.65 5.41
CA THR A 83 -2.64 -26.39 6.03
C THR A 83 -3.60 -25.26 5.66
N TYR A 84 -3.71 -24.26 6.53
CA TYR A 84 -4.44 -23.02 6.24
C TYR A 84 -3.81 -22.24 5.08
N HIS A 85 -2.53 -22.44 4.76
CA HIS A 85 -1.87 -21.79 3.63
C HIS A 85 -2.55 -22.11 2.29
N ARG A 86 -3.02 -23.33 2.12
CA ARG A 86 -3.75 -23.73 0.92
C ARG A 86 -5.08 -22.99 0.77
N THR A 87 -5.79 -22.78 1.88
CA THR A 87 -7.14 -22.19 1.90
C THR A 87 -7.15 -20.71 2.26
N MET A 88 -5.96 -20.11 2.42
CA MET A 88 -5.86 -18.71 2.83
C MET A 88 -6.42 -17.76 1.78
N THR A 89 -6.16 -18.01 0.49
CA THR A 89 -6.67 -17.19 -0.62
C THR A 89 -7.40 -18.06 -1.62
N GLN A 90 -8.67 -17.77 -1.83
CA GLN A 90 -9.55 -18.57 -2.68
C GLN A 90 -10.38 -17.68 -3.61
N ALA A 91 -10.86 -18.24 -4.72
CA ALA A 91 -11.95 -17.62 -5.46
C ALA A 91 -13.18 -17.54 -4.56
N ALA A 92 -13.90 -16.41 -4.62
CA ALA A 92 -15.12 -16.26 -3.84
C ALA A 92 -16.23 -17.17 -4.40
N GLY A 93 -16.85 -17.93 -3.51
CA GLY A 93 -17.91 -18.89 -3.84
C GLY A 93 -18.59 -19.41 -2.59
N ALA A 94 -19.58 -20.28 -2.76
CA ALA A 94 -20.37 -20.80 -1.64
C ALA A 94 -19.52 -21.55 -0.62
N ASP A 95 -18.46 -22.24 -1.07
CA ASP A 95 -17.59 -23.04 -0.21
C ASP A 95 -16.48 -22.24 0.45
N SER A 96 -16.21 -21.02 -0.02
CA SER A 96 -15.08 -20.19 0.44
C SER A 96 -15.49 -18.95 1.20
N VAL A 97 -16.70 -18.43 1.00
CA VAL A 97 -17.21 -17.24 1.68
C VAL A 97 -17.90 -17.64 2.97
N VAL A 98 -17.35 -17.20 4.12
CA VAL A 98 -17.89 -17.51 5.45
C VAL A 98 -18.67 -16.37 6.08
N GLY A 99 -18.54 -15.13 5.56
CA GLY A 99 -19.27 -13.96 6.04
C GLY A 99 -20.76 -14.02 5.71
N GLN A 100 -21.57 -13.37 6.52
CA GLN A 100 -23.02 -13.28 6.34
C GLN A 100 -23.39 -12.15 5.38
N PHE A 101 -23.59 -12.48 4.12
CA PHE A 101 -24.02 -11.55 3.06
C PHE A 101 -25.56 -11.51 3.01
N ASP A 102 -26.18 -10.99 4.08
CA ASP A 102 -27.63 -10.98 4.31
C ASP A 102 -28.28 -9.61 4.05
N GLY A 103 -27.51 -8.64 3.54
CA GLY A 103 -28.01 -7.31 3.21
C GLY A 103 -28.15 -6.35 4.41
N ARG A 104 -27.62 -6.73 5.60
CA ARG A 104 -27.61 -5.84 6.76
C ARG A 104 -26.80 -4.57 6.49
N GLU A 105 -27.20 -3.47 7.11
CA GLU A 105 -26.47 -2.22 7.01
C GLU A 105 -25.30 -2.17 7.98
N LEU A 106 -24.11 -1.86 7.45
CA LEU A 106 -22.90 -1.65 8.19
C LEU A 106 -22.56 -0.15 8.11
N ARG A 107 -22.46 0.50 9.26
CA ARG A 107 -22.15 1.94 9.34
C ARG A 107 -20.86 2.12 10.11
N ALA A 108 -19.87 2.71 9.48
CA ALA A 108 -18.64 3.13 10.14
C ALA A 108 -17.99 4.26 9.33
N PHE A 109 -17.30 5.14 9.99
CA PHE A 109 -16.52 6.23 9.35
C PHE A 109 -17.35 7.07 8.36
N GLY A 110 -18.64 7.29 8.66
CA GLY A 110 -19.55 8.07 7.81
C GLY A 110 -20.05 7.36 6.55
N GLY A 111 -19.63 6.12 6.30
CA GLY A 111 -20.09 5.30 5.18
C GLY A 111 -21.23 4.36 5.54
N LEU A 112 -22.00 3.95 4.55
CA LEU A 112 -23.01 2.90 4.62
C LEU A 112 -22.72 1.81 3.61
N VAL A 113 -22.53 0.58 4.08
CA VAL A 113 -22.21 -0.57 3.25
C VAL A 113 -23.16 -1.73 3.55
N ARG A 114 -23.58 -2.46 2.53
CA ARG A 114 -24.42 -3.65 2.66
C ARG A 114 -23.77 -4.85 1.98
N PRO A 115 -23.31 -5.86 2.72
CA PRO A 115 -22.89 -7.14 2.13
C PRO A 115 -24.13 -7.89 1.62
N ILE A 116 -24.16 -8.19 0.33
CA ILE A 116 -25.33 -8.81 -0.35
C ILE A 116 -24.95 -10.04 -1.15
N ARG A 117 -25.91 -10.93 -1.36
CA ARG A 117 -25.85 -11.97 -2.39
C ARG A 117 -26.50 -11.45 -3.66
N THR A 118 -25.91 -11.81 -4.80
CA THR A 118 -26.43 -11.55 -6.13
C THR A 118 -26.48 -12.86 -6.93
N ASP A 119 -27.09 -12.84 -8.09
CA ASP A 119 -27.10 -13.98 -9.01
C ASP A 119 -25.68 -14.37 -9.49
N GLN A 120 -24.73 -13.43 -9.41
CA GLN A 120 -23.33 -13.63 -9.80
C GLN A 120 -22.42 -13.97 -8.61
N GLY A 121 -22.94 -14.06 -7.39
CA GLY A 121 -22.16 -14.38 -6.19
C GLY A 121 -22.37 -13.39 -5.05
N TYR A 122 -21.29 -12.81 -4.56
CA TYR A 122 -21.26 -11.92 -3.39
C TYR A 122 -20.78 -10.54 -3.79
N ALA A 123 -21.35 -9.49 -3.16
CA ALA A 123 -20.98 -8.11 -3.42
C ALA A 123 -21.12 -7.23 -2.18
N PHE A 124 -20.47 -6.07 -2.19
CA PHE A 124 -20.76 -5.00 -1.26
C PHE A 124 -21.40 -3.84 -2.01
N GLU A 125 -22.58 -3.40 -1.56
CA GLU A 125 -23.19 -2.15 -1.97
C GLU A 125 -22.68 -1.02 -1.10
N TYR A 126 -22.15 0.01 -1.72
CA TYR A 126 -21.77 1.27 -1.08
C TYR A 126 -22.87 2.28 -1.33
N ARG A 127 -23.35 2.88 -0.26
CA ARG A 127 -24.47 3.82 -0.31
C ARG A 127 -24.11 5.11 0.39
N ASP A 128 -24.69 6.20 -0.06
CA ASP A 128 -24.65 7.46 0.66
C ASP A 128 -25.34 7.30 2.03
N ALA A 129 -24.65 7.70 3.11
CA ALA A 129 -25.17 7.48 4.47
C ALA A 129 -26.35 8.39 4.84
N ALA A 130 -26.52 9.52 4.15
CA ALA A 130 -27.60 10.47 4.41
C ALA A 130 -28.82 10.20 3.55
N THR A 131 -28.62 9.90 2.26
CA THR A 131 -29.72 9.72 1.29
C THR A 131 -30.08 8.24 1.08
N GLY A 132 -29.18 7.31 1.39
CA GLY A 132 -29.32 5.88 1.07
C GLY A 132 -29.12 5.56 -0.41
N GLU A 133 -28.75 6.53 -1.25
CA GLU A 133 -28.54 6.33 -2.68
C GLU A 133 -27.37 5.37 -2.94
N LEU A 134 -27.57 4.44 -3.88
CA LEU A 134 -26.53 3.51 -4.28
C LEU A 134 -25.43 4.23 -5.06
N GLN A 135 -24.21 4.17 -4.55
CA GLN A 135 -23.02 4.78 -5.17
C GLN A 135 -22.21 3.76 -5.99
N ALA A 136 -22.05 2.55 -5.45
CA ALA A 136 -21.31 1.50 -6.13
C ALA A 136 -21.73 0.10 -5.64
N THR A 137 -21.60 -0.89 -6.51
CA THR A 137 -21.67 -2.31 -6.16
C THR A 137 -20.37 -2.98 -6.57
N LEU A 138 -19.59 -3.42 -5.59
CA LEU A 138 -18.29 -4.04 -5.79
C LEU A 138 -18.39 -5.55 -5.59
N PRO A 139 -18.13 -6.37 -6.63
CA PRO A 139 -18.18 -7.81 -6.52
C PRO A 139 -17.05 -8.33 -5.62
N VAL A 140 -17.33 -9.38 -4.87
CA VAL A 140 -16.31 -10.15 -4.14
C VAL A 140 -15.75 -11.20 -5.09
N LEU A 141 -14.48 -11.07 -5.47
CA LEU A 141 -13.83 -11.98 -6.41
C LEU A 141 -12.91 -12.98 -5.71
N ARG A 142 -12.34 -12.61 -4.57
CA ARG A 142 -11.46 -13.45 -3.77
C ARG A 142 -11.75 -13.29 -2.29
N THR A 143 -11.46 -14.35 -1.54
CA THR A 143 -11.41 -14.33 -0.07
C THR A 143 -9.98 -14.50 0.40
N VAL A 144 -9.60 -13.86 1.50
CA VAL A 144 -8.31 -14.05 2.18
C VAL A 144 -8.55 -14.30 3.66
N GLY A 145 -8.05 -15.42 4.15
CA GLY A 145 -8.24 -15.87 5.52
C GLY A 145 -9.41 -16.85 5.65
N SER A 146 -9.26 -17.83 6.54
CA SER A 146 -10.22 -18.90 6.74
C SER A 146 -10.36 -19.35 8.20
N HIS A 147 -9.65 -18.71 9.13
CA HIS A 147 -9.57 -19.16 10.51
C HIS A 147 -10.06 -18.14 11.55
N ARG A 148 -9.47 -16.93 11.57
CA ARG A 148 -9.86 -15.89 12.54
C ARG A 148 -10.64 -14.77 11.88
N TYR A 149 -10.15 -14.28 10.76
CA TYR A 149 -10.77 -13.25 9.95
C TYR A 149 -10.84 -13.69 8.50
N GLN A 150 -11.86 -13.23 7.80
CA GLN A 150 -11.93 -13.34 6.36
C GLN A 150 -12.05 -11.96 5.74
N GLN A 151 -11.10 -11.62 4.88
CA GLN A 151 -11.10 -10.41 4.06
C GLN A 151 -11.62 -10.72 2.67
N TYR A 152 -12.10 -9.69 2.00
CA TYR A 152 -12.70 -9.79 0.67
C TYR A 152 -11.98 -8.87 -0.29
N LEU A 153 -11.70 -9.39 -1.49
CA LEU A 153 -11.00 -8.65 -2.53
C LEU A 153 -11.89 -8.48 -3.74
N THR A 154 -11.74 -7.30 -4.34
CA THR A 154 -12.30 -6.96 -5.65
C THR A 154 -11.19 -6.50 -6.59
N ARG A 155 -11.54 -6.19 -7.84
CA ARG A 155 -10.67 -5.51 -8.82
C ARG A 155 -11.51 -4.75 -9.82
N ASP A 156 -10.95 -3.73 -10.44
CA ASP A 156 -11.61 -3.02 -11.54
C ASP A 156 -11.62 -3.86 -12.81
N ALA A 157 -12.59 -3.60 -13.66
CA ALA A 157 -12.68 -4.25 -14.95
C ALA A 157 -11.42 -3.96 -15.78
N GLY A 158 -10.77 -5.02 -16.26
CA GLY A 158 -9.53 -4.92 -17.05
C GLY A 158 -8.25 -4.73 -16.23
N SER A 159 -8.33 -4.64 -14.89
CA SER A 159 -7.17 -4.61 -14.01
C SER A 159 -6.77 -6.01 -13.54
N GLU A 160 -5.47 -6.27 -13.43
CA GLU A 160 -4.94 -7.47 -12.78
C GLU A 160 -4.69 -7.26 -11.28
N THR A 161 -4.83 -6.03 -10.78
CA THR A 161 -4.58 -5.69 -9.38
C THR A 161 -5.84 -5.89 -8.54
N TYR A 162 -5.71 -6.65 -7.47
CA TYR A 162 -6.77 -6.82 -6.48
C TYR A 162 -6.58 -5.83 -5.33
N TYR A 163 -7.69 -5.28 -4.81
CA TYR A 163 -7.71 -4.46 -3.61
C TYR A 163 -8.74 -4.97 -2.61
N ARG A 164 -8.47 -4.67 -1.35
CA ARG A 164 -9.31 -5.09 -0.23
C ARG A 164 -10.55 -4.22 -0.13
N LEU A 165 -11.69 -4.87 0.13
CA LEU A 165 -12.93 -4.20 0.52
C LEU A 165 -12.85 -3.77 1.99
N HIS A 166 -13.64 -2.77 2.37
CA HIS A 166 -13.49 -2.06 3.64
C HIS A 166 -13.92 -2.86 4.88
N TYR A 167 -14.63 -3.95 4.70
CA TYR A 167 -15.08 -4.79 5.80
C TYR A 167 -14.51 -6.21 5.71
N LEU A 168 -14.20 -6.75 6.86
CA LEU A 168 -13.83 -8.14 7.05
C LEU A 168 -14.84 -8.83 7.98
N TRP A 169 -14.90 -10.14 7.89
CA TRP A 169 -15.71 -10.99 8.76
C TRP A 169 -14.86 -11.56 9.89
N HIS A 170 -15.23 -11.29 11.16
CA HIS A 170 -14.63 -11.94 12.32
C HIS A 170 -15.33 -13.29 12.54
N ILE A 171 -14.64 -14.39 12.23
CA ILE A 171 -15.22 -15.72 12.18
C ILE A 171 -15.70 -16.19 13.57
N GLY A 172 -14.89 -16.00 14.59
CA GLY A 172 -15.22 -16.42 15.95
C GLY A 172 -16.36 -15.63 16.60
N GLU A 173 -16.46 -14.33 16.31
CA GLU A 173 -17.49 -13.44 16.87
C GLU A 173 -18.72 -13.30 15.95
N GLN A 174 -18.67 -13.88 14.75
CA GLN A 174 -19.78 -13.86 13.77
C GLN A 174 -20.27 -12.43 13.46
N ARG A 175 -19.35 -11.47 13.28
CA ARG A 175 -19.68 -10.08 13.00
C ARG A 175 -18.77 -9.46 11.95
N TRP A 176 -19.29 -8.43 11.31
CA TRP A 176 -18.52 -7.56 10.44
C TRP A 176 -17.67 -6.58 11.24
N VAL A 177 -16.45 -6.36 10.79
CA VAL A 177 -15.52 -5.38 11.38
C VAL A 177 -14.98 -4.53 10.23
N HIS A 178 -14.99 -3.21 10.42
CA HIS A 178 -14.34 -2.31 9.46
C HIS A 178 -12.82 -2.48 9.56
N MET A 179 -12.13 -2.44 8.41
CA MET A 179 -10.69 -2.69 8.35
C MET A 179 -9.88 -1.74 9.24
N ASN A 180 -10.25 -0.46 9.30
CA ASN A 180 -9.56 0.50 10.16
C ASN A 180 -9.73 0.17 11.64
N ALA A 181 -10.93 -0.23 12.08
CA ALA A 181 -11.17 -0.65 13.45
C ALA A 181 -10.39 -1.90 13.83
N ALA A 182 -10.20 -2.82 12.87
CA ALA A 182 -9.45 -4.06 13.11
C ALA A 182 -7.95 -3.84 13.29
N PHE A 183 -7.37 -2.78 12.68
CA PHE A 183 -5.92 -2.62 12.60
C PHE A 183 -5.40 -1.24 13.05
N LEU A 184 -6.20 -0.19 12.97
CA LEU A 184 -5.73 1.18 13.14
C LEU A 184 -6.46 1.99 14.23
N GLY A 185 -7.56 1.51 14.78
CA GLY A 185 -8.25 2.24 15.85
C GLY A 185 -9.75 2.04 15.94
N ASP A 186 -10.40 3.00 16.59
CA ASP A 186 -11.82 3.01 16.89
C ASP A 186 -12.66 3.16 15.62
N ASP A 187 -13.71 2.33 15.47
CA ASP A 187 -14.70 2.38 14.39
C ASP A 187 -15.65 3.60 14.46
N GLN A 188 -15.56 4.40 15.53
CA GLN A 188 -16.32 5.65 15.71
C GLN A 188 -15.68 6.85 14.99
N GLN A 189 -14.46 6.71 14.47
CA GLN A 189 -13.81 7.80 13.71
C GLN A 189 -14.53 8.03 12.37
N PRO A 190 -14.72 9.28 11.93
CA PRO A 190 -15.28 9.57 10.62
C PRO A 190 -14.45 8.93 9.49
N PHE A 191 -15.11 8.33 8.52
CA PHE A 191 -14.44 7.81 7.33
C PHE A 191 -13.96 8.97 6.45
N ASP A 192 -12.66 9.07 6.22
CA ASP A 192 -12.10 9.99 5.22
C ASP A 192 -11.97 9.25 3.88
N ALA A 193 -12.85 9.56 2.95
CA ALA A 193 -12.88 8.94 1.62
C ALA A 193 -11.60 9.21 0.79
N GLN A 194 -10.78 10.18 1.20
CA GLN A 194 -9.52 10.51 0.51
C GLN A 194 -8.38 9.55 0.85
N VAL A 195 -8.52 8.71 1.87
CA VAL A 195 -7.53 7.69 2.24
C VAL A 195 -7.77 6.36 1.52
N ALA A 196 -8.84 6.24 0.76
CA ALA A 196 -9.27 5.02 0.07
C ALA A 196 -8.78 4.91 -1.40
N THR A 197 -7.89 5.84 -1.86
CA THR A 197 -7.32 5.82 -3.21
C THR A 197 -5.86 5.36 -3.23
#